data_37c286dd552190ccafee24b6f67d9478
#
_entry.id   37c286dd552190ccafee24b6f67d9478
#
_cell.length_a   1.000
_cell.length_b   1.000
_cell.length_c   1.000
_cell.angle_alpha   90.00
_cell.angle_beta   90.00
_cell.angle_gamma   90.00
#
_symmetry.space_group_name_H-M   'P 1'
#
loop_
_entity.id
_entity.type
_entity.pdbx_description
1 polymer ?
#
loop_
_entity_poly.entity_id
_entity_poly.type
_entity_poly.pdbx_seq_one_letter_code
_entity_poly.pdbx_strand_id
1 'polypeptide(L)'
;MRNLKVMTFNLKYDFKAQDNNEWSQRCLRITKLIKDHLPDIIGTQEGLIHMLDDMDDLLDEYSWVGEDREGNGKDEFNAIFFFIISLKY
;
A
#
# COMPACT_ATOMS: atom_id res chain seq x y z
N MET A 1 -23.80 -9.86 -9.67
CA MET A 1 -22.85 -8.74 -9.48
C MET A 1 -22.08 -8.99 -8.18
N ARG A 2 -20.79 -8.89 -8.27
CA ARG A 2 -19.98 -9.11 -7.08
C ARG A 2 -19.70 -7.76 -6.38
N ASN A 3 -19.64 -7.79 -5.07
CA ASN A 3 -19.34 -6.59 -4.28
C ASN A 3 -17.84 -6.34 -4.26
N LEU A 4 -17.46 -5.08 -4.37
CA LEU A 4 -16.06 -4.69 -4.21
C LEU A 4 -15.74 -4.56 -2.73
N LYS A 5 -14.61 -5.10 -2.33
CA LYS A 5 -14.08 -4.92 -0.97
C LYS A 5 -13.01 -3.84 -1.02
N VAL A 6 -13.22 -2.77 -0.29
CA VAL A 6 -12.32 -1.63 -0.30
C VAL A 6 -11.71 -1.48 1.09
N MET A 7 -10.41 -1.21 1.11
CA MET A 7 -9.66 -0.98 2.34
C MET A 7 -8.92 0.33 2.23
N THR A 8 -8.78 1.06 3.32
CA THR A 8 -7.96 2.26 3.36
C THR A 8 -6.92 2.13 4.46
N PHE A 9 -5.74 2.68 4.20
CA PHE A 9 -4.62 2.57 5.12
C PHE A 9 -3.78 3.83 5.08
N ASN A 10 -3.57 4.44 6.23
CA ASN A 10 -2.52 5.43 6.37
C ASN A 10 -1.24 4.68 6.71
N LEU A 11 -0.27 4.69 5.78
CA LEU A 11 0.97 3.94 5.94
C LEU A 11 1.90 4.57 6.97
N LYS A 12 1.64 5.81 7.35
CA LYS A 12 2.46 6.60 8.25
C LYS A 12 3.88 6.78 7.71
N TYR A 13 4.20 8.00 7.46
CA TYR A 13 5.50 8.41 6.96
C TYR A 13 6.62 7.64 7.66
N ASP A 14 7.56 7.11 6.87
CA ASP A 14 8.66 6.34 7.41
C ASP A 14 9.70 7.28 8.02
N PHE A 15 9.67 7.43 9.31
CA PHE A 15 10.73 8.06 10.07
C PHE A 15 11.40 6.97 10.90
N LYS A 16 12.66 7.13 11.19
CA LYS A 16 13.41 6.10 11.92
C LYS A 16 12.87 5.99 13.34
N ALA A 17 11.99 5.05 13.53
CA ALA A 17 11.48 4.72 14.86
C ALA A 17 12.54 3.99 15.65
N GLN A 18 12.56 4.21 16.94
CA GLN A 18 13.55 3.56 17.81
C GLN A 18 13.01 2.30 18.45
N ASP A 19 11.85 1.85 18.05
CA ASP A 19 11.20 0.70 18.63
C ASP A 19 10.68 -0.22 17.53
N ASN A 20 9.71 -1.05 17.86
CA ASN A 20 9.18 -2.06 16.95
C ASN A 20 8.23 -1.51 15.88
N ASN A 21 8.18 -0.20 15.71
CA ASN A 21 7.33 0.42 14.71
C ASN A 21 8.08 0.83 13.45
N GLU A 22 9.27 0.30 13.24
CA GLU A 22 10.00 0.55 12.01
C GLU A 22 9.19 0.06 10.81
N TRP A 23 9.39 0.73 9.68
CA TRP A 23 8.63 0.43 8.47
C TRP A 23 8.74 -1.05 8.06
N SER A 24 9.93 -1.64 8.16
CA SER A 24 10.09 -3.03 7.74
C SER A 24 9.13 -3.97 8.49
N GLN A 25 8.94 -3.74 9.78
CA GLN A 25 8.02 -4.55 10.57
C GLN A 25 6.57 -4.20 10.30
N ARG A 26 6.26 -2.91 10.16
CA ARG A 26 4.90 -2.48 9.83
C ARG A 26 4.49 -2.99 8.46
N CYS A 27 5.43 -2.99 7.50
CA CYS A 27 5.16 -3.47 6.15
C CYS A 27 4.71 -4.94 6.18
N LEU A 28 5.40 -5.77 6.94
CA LEU A 28 5.03 -7.18 7.05
C LEU A 28 3.64 -7.35 7.66
N ARG A 29 3.31 -6.57 8.67
CA ARG A 29 1.99 -6.64 9.31
C ARG A 29 0.89 -6.16 8.36
N ILE A 30 1.13 -5.07 7.66
CA ILE A 30 0.16 -4.50 6.73
C ILE A 30 -0.10 -5.46 5.57
N THR A 31 0.96 -5.99 4.96
CA THR A 31 0.80 -6.89 3.83
C THR A 31 0.15 -8.20 4.25
N LYS A 32 0.42 -8.68 5.45
CA LYS A 32 -0.27 -9.87 5.97
C LYS A 32 -1.77 -9.59 6.13
N LEU A 33 -2.12 -8.43 6.66
CA LEU A 33 -3.52 -8.06 6.83
C LEU A 33 -4.22 -7.98 5.46
N ILE A 34 -3.54 -7.41 4.47
CA ILE A 34 -4.09 -7.33 3.13
C ILE A 34 -4.31 -8.73 2.55
N LYS A 35 -3.34 -9.62 2.70
CA LYS A 35 -3.47 -10.99 2.20
C LYS A 35 -4.58 -11.76 2.90
N ASP A 36 -4.77 -11.49 4.18
CA ASP A 36 -5.81 -12.17 4.95
C ASP A 36 -7.22 -11.72 4.54
N HIS A 37 -7.37 -10.46 4.18
CA HIS A 37 -8.67 -9.89 3.84
C HIS A 37 -8.96 -9.85 2.34
N LEU A 38 -7.93 -9.90 1.51
CA LEU A 38 -8.03 -9.89 0.06
C LEU A 38 -8.95 -8.78 -0.48
N PRO A 39 -8.69 -7.52 -0.12
CA PRO A 39 -9.49 -6.45 -0.70
C PRO A 39 -9.25 -6.32 -2.20
N ASP A 40 -10.22 -5.78 -2.91
CA ASP A 40 -10.08 -5.49 -4.34
C ASP A 40 -9.29 -4.20 -4.56
N ILE A 41 -9.48 -3.22 -3.69
CA ILE A 41 -8.88 -1.90 -3.81
C ILE A 41 -8.40 -1.46 -2.43
N ILE A 42 -7.19 -0.91 -2.37
CA ILE A 42 -6.63 -0.38 -1.13
C ILE A 42 -6.16 1.05 -1.40
N GLY A 43 -6.78 2.02 -0.75
CA GLY A 43 -6.31 3.39 -0.80
C GLY A 43 -5.28 3.62 0.31
N THR A 44 -4.11 4.14 -0.05
CA THR A 44 -3.05 4.40 0.93
C THR A 44 -2.69 5.87 0.95
N GLN A 45 -2.23 6.33 2.10
CA GLN A 45 -1.77 7.70 2.33
C GLN A 45 -0.40 7.67 3.00
N GLU A 46 0.36 8.74 2.84
CA GLU A 46 1.65 8.98 3.48
C GLU A 46 2.74 7.97 3.11
N GLY A 47 2.59 7.26 2.01
CA GLY A 47 3.60 6.31 1.59
C GLY A 47 4.73 6.99 0.82
N LEU A 48 5.97 6.72 1.20
CA LEU A 48 7.12 7.09 0.39
C LEU A 48 7.34 6.03 -0.67
N ILE A 49 8.04 6.38 -1.74
CA ILE A 49 8.20 5.45 -2.87
C ILE A 49 8.82 4.12 -2.44
N HIS A 50 9.81 4.14 -1.55
CA HIS A 50 10.41 2.89 -1.10
C HIS A 50 9.43 2.02 -0.32
N MET A 51 8.49 2.64 0.40
CA MET A 51 7.47 1.89 1.12
C MET A 51 6.51 1.21 0.16
N LEU A 52 6.13 1.91 -0.91
CA LEU A 52 5.24 1.36 -1.92
C LEU A 52 5.92 0.24 -2.69
N ASP A 53 7.21 0.40 -3.00
CA ASP A 53 7.98 -0.66 -3.65
C ASP A 53 8.08 -1.90 -2.78
N ASP A 54 8.28 -1.73 -1.47
CA ASP A 54 8.33 -2.87 -0.54
C ASP A 54 6.99 -3.61 -0.52
N MET A 55 5.88 -2.87 -0.48
CA MET A 55 4.56 -3.48 -0.52
C MET A 55 4.32 -4.20 -1.85
N ASP A 56 4.74 -3.59 -2.95
CA ASP A 56 4.58 -4.19 -4.28
C ASP A 56 5.31 -5.53 -4.36
N ASP A 57 6.52 -5.60 -3.79
CA ASP A 57 7.29 -6.83 -3.77
C ASP A 57 6.60 -7.95 -3.00
N LEU A 58 5.83 -7.61 -1.97
CA LEU A 58 5.16 -8.59 -1.11
C LEU A 58 3.74 -8.90 -1.55
N LEU A 59 3.17 -8.09 -2.43
CA LEU A 59 1.78 -8.23 -2.87
C LEU A 59 1.75 -8.57 -4.37
N ASP A 60 2.16 -9.78 -4.71
CA ASP A 60 2.32 -10.21 -6.11
C ASP A 60 1.04 -10.10 -6.93
N GLU A 61 -0.11 -10.22 -6.28
CA GLU A 61 -1.40 -10.19 -6.97
C GLU A 61 -1.98 -8.78 -7.08
N TYR A 62 -1.22 -7.78 -6.62
CA TYR A 62 -1.64 -6.38 -6.65
C TYR A 62 -0.69 -5.58 -7.51
N SER A 63 -1.23 -4.51 -8.06
CA SER A 63 -0.44 -3.45 -8.69
C SER A 63 -0.89 -2.14 -8.08
N TRP A 64 -0.16 -1.05 -8.34
CA TRP A 64 -0.56 0.23 -7.78
C TRP A 64 -0.34 1.36 -8.76
N VAL A 65 -1.12 2.42 -8.56
CA VAL A 65 -0.98 3.70 -9.26
C VAL A 65 -1.03 4.80 -8.21
N GLY A 66 -0.39 5.90 -8.49
CA GLY A 66 -0.42 7.02 -7.56
C GLY A 66 0.49 8.14 -7.99
N GLU A 67 0.33 9.27 -7.31
CA GLU A 67 1.16 10.44 -7.52
C GLU A 67 1.62 10.96 -6.17
N ASP A 68 2.84 11.50 -6.14
CA ASP A 68 3.30 12.16 -4.94
C ASP A 68 2.72 13.58 -4.88
N ARG A 69 2.72 14.14 -3.68
CA ARG A 69 2.07 15.42 -3.43
C ARG A 69 2.65 16.56 -4.28
N GLU A 70 3.96 16.52 -4.53
CA GLU A 70 4.63 17.58 -5.28
C GLU A 70 4.98 17.20 -6.70
N GLY A 71 4.73 15.97 -7.10
CA GLY A 71 4.95 15.54 -8.47
C GLY A 71 6.40 15.27 -8.83
N ASN A 72 7.29 15.16 -7.85
CA ASN A 72 8.72 14.96 -8.10
C ASN A 72 9.25 13.58 -7.71
N GLY A 73 8.37 12.71 -7.23
CA GLY A 73 8.76 11.35 -6.83
C GLY A 73 9.45 11.25 -5.49
N LYS A 74 9.54 12.34 -4.74
CA LYS A 74 10.29 12.39 -3.48
C LYS A 74 9.43 12.66 -2.26
N ASP A 75 8.14 12.92 -2.45
CA ASP A 75 7.25 13.26 -1.38
C ASP A 75 6.31 12.10 -1.09
N GLU A 76 5.36 12.32 -0.18
CA GLU A 76 4.36 11.34 0.16
C GLU A 76 3.41 11.09 -1.01
N PHE A 77 3.09 9.82 -1.23
CA PHE A 77 2.18 9.41 -2.28
C PHE A 77 0.80 9.14 -1.72
N ASN A 78 -0.20 9.48 -2.50
CA ASN A 78 -1.52 8.90 -2.39
C ASN A 78 -1.57 7.80 -3.44
N ALA A 79 -1.51 6.55 -3.02
CA ALA A 79 -1.41 5.43 -3.92
C ALA A 79 -2.61 4.50 -3.75
N ILE A 80 -3.02 3.92 -4.85
CA ILE A 80 -4.10 2.94 -4.84
C ILE A 80 -3.53 1.61 -5.32
N PHE A 81 -3.60 0.61 -4.46
CA PHE A 81 -3.30 -0.76 -4.83
C PHE A 81 -4.58 -1.43 -5.29
N PHE A 82 -4.49 -2.26 -6.30
CA PHE A 82 -5.66 -2.96 -6.80
C PHE A 82 -5.30 -4.40 -7.11
N PHE A 83 -6.25 -5.28 -6.84
CA PHE A 83 -6.10 -6.71 -7.12
C PHE A 83 -6.24 -6.90 -8.63
N ILE A 84 -5.19 -7.38 -9.26
CA ILE A 84 -5.09 -7.39 -10.72
C ILE A 84 -6.25 -8.13 -11.36
N ILE A 85 -6.58 -9.30 -10.83
CA ILE A 85 -7.65 -10.12 -11.40
C ILE A 85 -9.01 -9.42 -11.26
N SER A 86 -9.24 -8.75 -10.12
CA SER A 86 -10.52 -8.08 -9.88
C SER A 86 -10.83 -6.98 -10.87
N LEU A 87 -9.81 -6.25 -11.31
CA LEU A 87 -10.00 -5.13 -12.22
C LEU A 87 -9.86 -5.52 -13.68
N LYS A 88 -9.49 -6.76 -13.96
CA LYS A 88 -9.37 -7.24 -15.32
C LYS A 88 -10.73 -7.62 -15.92
N TYR A 89 -11.66 -7.87 -15.08
CA TYR A 89 -13.00 -8.28 -15.47
C TYR A 89 -14.01 -7.29 -14.88
#